data_148f2d3da3bde3eb04bdbff2b9bdbae2
#
_entry.id   148f2d3da3bde3eb04bdbff2b9bdbae2
#
_cell.length_a   1.000
_cell.length_b   1.000
_cell.length_c   1.000
_cell.angle_alpha   90.00
_cell.angle_beta   90.00
_cell.angle_gamma   90.00
#
_symmetry.space_group_name_H-M   'P 1'
#
loop_
_entity.id
_entity.type
_entity.pdbx_description
1 polymer ?
#
loop_
_entity_poly.entity_id
_entity_poly.type
_entity_poly.pdbx_seq_one_letter_code
_entity_poly.pdbx_strand_id
1 'polypeptide(L)'
;MKTAIYNGKLITPAEVLENKVLVLENDRIIDILAEDVIDLGQYDEKIDAHGRYVCPGFIDTHSDKIEQIIQPRPTSVMDFEMGLKEIERQLINQGITTIYHSISLY
;
A
#
# COMPACT_ATOMS: atom_id res chain seq x y z
N MET A 1 13.54 -0.19 12.40
CA MET A 1 12.29 -0.16 13.21
C MET A 1 11.46 -1.39 12.85
N LYS A 2 11.04 -2.12 13.84
CA LYS A 2 10.20 -3.31 13.65
C LYS A 2 8.76 -3.01 14.01
N THR A 3 7.85 -3.41 13.13
CA THR A 3 6.41 -3.21 13.27
C THR A 3 5.72 -4.57 13.26
N ALA A 4 4.77 -4.77 14.17
CA ALA A 4 3.91 -5.96 14.20
C ALA A 4 2.48 -5.56 13.89
N ILE A 5 1.88 -6.23 12.91
CA ILE A 5 0.46 -6.10 12.60
C ILE A 5 -0.23 -7.37 13.08
N TYR A 6 -1.15 -7.22 14.01
CA TYR A 6 -1.81 -8.35 14.66
C TYR A 6 -3.33 -8.22 14.62
N ASN A 7 -4.02 -9.27 15.03
CA ASN A 7 -5.50 -9.33 15.07
C ASN A 7 -6.13 -9.03 13.72
N GLY A 8 -5.55 -9.57 12.65
CA GLY A 8 -6.05 -9.41 11.29
C GLY A 8 -6.07 -10.72 10.53
N LYS A 9 -6.74 -10.69 9.39
CA LYS A 9 -6.77 -11.80 8.44
C LYS A 9 -5.78 -11.49 7.33
N LEU A 10 -4.67 -12.23 7.30
CA LEU A 10 -3.59 -11.99 6.34
C LEU A 10 -3.91 -12.65 5.02
N ILE A 11 -3.95 -11.87 3.96
CA ILE A 11 -4.19 -12.37 2.61
C ILE A 11 -2.86 -12.65 1.93
N THR A 12 -2.64 -13.92 1.61
CA THR A 12 -1.48 -14.38 0.85
C THR A 12 -1.93 -14.87 -0.54
N PRO A 13 -1.00 -15.12 -1.47
CA PRO A 13 -1.38 -15.65 -2.79
C PRO A 13 -2.12 -16.98 -2.73
N ALA A 14 -1.89 -17.78 -1.70
CA ALA A 14 -2.45 -19.12 -1.58
C ALA A 14 -3.66 -19.22 -0.68
N GLU A 15 -3.74 -18.41 0.38
CA GLU A 15 -4.76 -18.58 1.40
C GLU A 15 -4.92 -17.33 2.28
N VAL A 16 -5.94 -17.34 3.12
CA VAL A 16 -6.15 -16.34 4.17
C VAL A 16 -5.71 -16.94 5.49
N LEU A 17 -4.74 -16.28 6.14
CA LEU A 17 -4.17 -16.74 7.41
C LEU A 17 -4.84 -16.03 8.59
N GLU A 18 -5.27 -16.80 9.56
CA GLU A 18 -5.80 -16.28 10.82
C GLU A 18 -4.85 -16.60 11.98
N ASN A 19 -4.93 -15.83 13.07
CA ASN A 19 -4.10 -16.00 14.25
C ASN A 19 -2.59 -15.92 13.96
N LYS A 20 -2.23 -15.07 13.02
CA LYS A 20 -0.85 -14.78 12.62
C LYS A 20 -0.55 -13.31 12.79
N VAL A 21 0.72 -13.01 13.02
CA VAL A 21 1.23 -11.64 13.12
C VAL A 21 2.17 -11.39 11.97
N LEU A 22 1.94 -10.32 11.24
CA LEU A 22 2.83 -9.87 10.16
C LEU A 22 3.90 -8.98 10.77
N VAL A 23 5.15 -9.33 10.53
CA VAL A 23 6.29 -8.58 11.06
C VAL A 23 6.99 -7.86 9.91
N LEU A 24 7.12 -6.56 10.09
CA LEU A 24 7.81 -5.67 9.15
C LEU A 24 9.07 -5.13 9.80
N GLU A 25 10.11 -4.97 9.01
CA GLU A 25 11.30 -4.23 9.40
C GLU A 25 11.54 -3.15 8.34
N ASN A 26 11.38 -1.89 8.76
CA ASN A 26 11.39 -0.74 7.86
C ASN A 26 10.37 -0.90 6.73
N ASP A 27 10.80 -1.05 5.49
CA ASP A 27 9.94 -1.18 4.31
C ASP A 27 9.76 -2.64 3.84
N ARG A 28 10.21 -3.63 4.64
CA ARG A 28 10.18 -5.03 4.22
C ARG A 28 9.39 -5.91 5.16
N ILE A 29 8.71 -6.89 4.58
CA ILE A 29 8.10 -7.99 5.33
C ILE A 29 9.21 -8.99 5.66
N ILE A 30 9.43 -9.28 6.93
CA ILE A 30 10.49 -10.18 7.34
C ILE A 30 9.98 -11.51 7.86
N ASP A 31 8.75 -11.57 8.40
CA ASP A 31 8.22 -12.82 8.93
C ASP A 31 6.71 -12.80 9.10
N ILE A 32 6.13 -13.98 9.23
CA ILE A 32 4.75 -14.20 9.66
C ILE A 32 4.81 -15.21 10.80
N LEU A 33 4.46 -14.78 12.00
CA LEU A 33 4.58 -15.58 13.22
C LEU A 33 3.22 -15.93 13.79
N ALA A 34 3.16 -17.03 14.56
CA ALA A 34 1.95 -17.39 15.27
C ALA A 34 1.67 -16.37 16.38
N GLU A 35 0.42 -15.96 16.51
CA GLU A 35 0.03 -14.91 17.45
C GLU A 35 0.26 -15.31 18.91
N ASP A 36 0.15 -16.60 19.24
CA ASP A 36 0.28 -17.13 20.59
C ASP A 36 1.73 -17.24 21.07
N VAL A 37 2.73 -17.16 20.17
CA VAL A 37 4.14 -17.29 20.53
C VAL A 37 4.91 -15.97 20.44
N ILE A 38 4.29 -14.91 19.97
CA ILE A 38 4.95 -13.63 19.75
C ILE A 38 4.81 -12.74 20.99
N ASP A 39 5.89 -12.04 21.33
CA ASP A 39 5.86 -10.98 22.34
C ASP A 39 5.78 -9.63 21.66
N LEU A 40 4.59 -9.03 21.64
CA LEU A 40 4.35 -7.74 21.01
C LEU A 40 5.13 -6.60 21.66
N GLY A 41 5.55 -6.76 22.92
CA GLY A 41 6.35 -5.76 23.61
C GLY A 41 7.74 -5.53 23.03
N GLN A 42 8.22 -6.45 22.19
CA GLN A 42 9.54 -6.36 21.55
C GLN A 42 9.54 -5.53 20.26
N TYR A 43 8.37 -5.05 19.82
CA TYR A 43 8.24 -4.31 18.57
C TYR A 43 8.11 -2.82 18.83
N ASP A 44 8.73 -2.02 17.97
CA ASP A 44 8.72 -0.55 18.08
C ASP A 44 7.33 0.01 17.83
N GLU A 45 6.60 -0.59 16.89
CA GLU A 45 5.24 -0.20 16.55
C GLU A 45 4.35 -1.43 16.48
N LYS A 46 3.11 -1.29 16.96
CA LYS A 46 2.11 -2.35 16.94
C LYS A 46 0.84 -1.82 16.33
N ILE A 47 0.31 -2.53 15.35
CA ILE A 47 -0.92 -2.15 14.65
C ILE A 47 -1.95 -3.25 14.87
N ASP A 48 -3.07 -2.88 15.50
CA ASP A 48 -4.22 -3.76 15.66
C ASP A 48 -5.11 -3.64 14.41
N ALA A 49 -5.26 -4.73 13.68
CA ALA A 49 -6.08 -4.74 12.48
C ALA A 49 -7.59 -4.86 12.77
N HIS A 50 -7.96 -5.02 14.04
CA HIS A 50 -9.37 -5.10 14.49
C HIS A 50 -10.20 -6.14 13.75
N GLY A 51 -9.62 -7.29 13.46
CA GLY A 51 -10.29 -8.38 12.74
C GLY A 51 -10.45 -8.15 11.24
N ARG A 52 -9.90 -7.09 10.71
CA ARG A 52 -10.00 -6.74 9.28
C ARG A 52 -8.98 -7.50 8.45
N TYR A 53 -9.13 -7.40 7.14
CA TYR A 53 -8.19 -7.99 6.21
C TYR A 53 -6.91 -7.15 6.13
N VAL A 54 -5.77 -7.84 6.13
CA VAL A 54 -4.45 -7.26 5.90
C VAL A 54 -3.93 -7.82 4.59
N CYS A 55 -3.71 -6.97 3.62
CA CYS A 55 -3.28 -7.37 2.29
C CYS A 55 -2.16 -6.46 1.79
N PRO A 56 -1.38 -6.92 0.79
CA PRO A 56 -0.44 -6.04 0.11
C PRO A 56 -1.15 -4.86 -0.54
N GLY A 57 -0.44 -3.75 -0.69
CA GLY A 57 -0.94 -2.62 -1.46
C GLY A 57 -1.25 -3.02 -2.90
N PHE A 58 -2.27 -2.42 -3.49
CA PHE A 58 -2.66 -2.73 -4.84
C PHE A 58 -1.64 -2.19 -5.85
N ILE A 59 -1.49 -2.93 -6.96
CA ILE A 59 -0.63 -2.55 -8.07
C ILE A 59 -1.52 -2.26 -9.27
N ASP A 60 -1.44 -1.03 -9.78
CA ASP A 60 -2.10 -0.66 -11.03
C ASP A 60 -1.08 -0.79 -12.16
N THR A 61 -1.30 -1.74 -13.05
CA THR A 61 -0.33 -2.08 -14.10
C THR A 61 -0.43 -1.20 -15.35
N HIS A 62 -1.50 -0.40 -15.46
CA HIS A 62 -1.68 0.51 -16.58
C HIS A 62 -2.62 1.64 -16.18
N SER A 63 -2.13 2.86 -16.22
CA SER A 63 -2.95 4.03 -15.92
C SER A 63 -2.49 5.24 -16.73
N ASP A 64 -3.42 5.90 -17.37
CA ASP A 64 -3.22 7.20 -18.05
C ASP A 64 -3.75 8.36 -17.20
N LYS A 65 -4.04 8.12 -15.93
CA LYS A 65 -4.59 9.12 -15.01
C LYS A 65 -3.69 10.34 -14.87
N ILE A 66 -2.37 10.16 -14.97
CA ILE A 66 -1.43 11.28 -14.89
C ILE A 66 -1.68 12.31 -15.98
N GLU A 67 -2.05 11.89 -17.19
CA GLU A 67 -2.39 12.80 -18.28
C GLU A 67 -3.66 13.58 -17.99
N GLN A 68 -4.65 12.94 -17.39
CA GLN A 68 -5.91 13.57 -17.03
C GLN A 68 -5.75 14.66 -15.97
N ILE A 69 -4.77 14.52 -15.09
CA ILE A 69 -4.49 15.51 -14.05
C ILE A 69 -3.62 16.64 -14.57
N ILE A 70 -2.58 16.32 -15.35
CA ILE A 70 -1.65 17.32 -15.87
C ILE A 70 -2.29 18.14 -16.99
N GLN A 71 -3.07 17.49 -17.85
CA GLN A 71 -3.78 18.14 -18.94
C GLN A 71 -5.25 17.81 -18.91
N PRO A 72 -6.01 18.39 -17.96
CA PRO A 72 -7.45 18.10 -17.82
C PRO A 72 -8.26 18.57 -19.03
N ARG A 73 -7.73 19.47 -19.81
CA ARG A 73 -8.29 19.96 -21.09
C ARG A 73 -7.17 20.19 -22.09
N PRO A 74 -7.48 20.17 -23.39
CA PRO A 74 -6.44 20.37 -24.43
C PRO A 74 -5.65 21.67 -24.30
N THR A 75 -6.26 22.71 -23.71
CA THR A 75 -5.66 24.03 -23.56
C THR A 75 -5.08 24.33 -22.18
N SER A 76 -5.14 23.37 -21.26
CA SER A 76 -4.70 23.58 -19.87
C SER A 76 -3.73 22.50 -19.47
N VAL A 77 -2.47 22.89 -19.30
CA VAL A 77 -1.40 22.00 -18.84
C VAL A 77 -0.98 22.42 -17.44
N MET A 78 -1.03 21.49 -16.50
CA MET A 78 -0.66 21.72 -15.11
C MET A 78 0.80 21.35 -14.88
N ASP A 79 1.37 21.86 -13.79
CA ASP A 79 2.73 21.51 -13.40
C ASP A 79 2.85 20.01 -13.10
N PHE A 80 3.91 19.38 -13.64
CA PHE A 80 4.13 17.95 -13.49
C PHE A 80 4.30 17.52 -12.03
N GLU A 81 5.08 18.28 -11.26
CA GLU A 81 5.35 17.95 -9.87
C GLU A 81 4.08 18.01 -9.03
N MET A 82 3.27 19.05 -9.21
CA MET A 82 1.98 19.16 -8.53
C MET A 82 1.02 18.08 -8.99
N GLY A 83 0.99 17.76 -10.27
CA GLY A 83 0.16 16.70 -10.82
C GLY A 83 0.52 15.34 -10.26
N LEU A 84 1.80 15.03 -10.15
CA LEU A 84 2.27 13.77 -9.55
C LEU A 84 1.92 13.67 -8.07
N LYS A 85 2.06 14.75 -7.31
CA LYS A 85 1.67 14.77 -5.89
C LYS A 85 0.17 14.56 -5.70
N GLU A 86 -0.65 15.17 -6.55
CA GLU A 86 -2.11 15.01 -6.47
C GLU A 86 -2.54 13.58 -6.81
N ILE A 87 -1.96 12.98 -7.85
CA ILE A 87 -2.29 11.59 -8.21
C ILE A 87 -1.83 10.62 -7.13
N GLU A 88 -0.66 10.85 -6.54
CA GLU A 88 -0.16 10.04 -5.43
C GLU A 88 -1.12 10.06 -4.25
N ARG A 89 -1.61 11.24 -3.88
CA ARG A 89 -2.60 11.39 -2.82
C ARG A 89 -3.88 10.60 -3.10
N GLN A 90 -4.39 10.66 -4.32
CA GLN A 90 -5.60 9.92 -4.72
C GLN A 90 -5.38 8.41 -4.69
N LEU A 91 -4.22 7.94 -5.16
CA LEU A 91 -3.90 6.51 -5.22
C LEU A 91 -3.74 5.90 -3.84
N ILE A 92 -3.09 6.58 -2.92
CA ILE A 92 -2.92 6.11 -1.54
C ILE A 92 -4.28 5.92 -0.88
N ASN A 93 -5.22 6.84 -1.08
CA ASN A 93 -6.57 6.74 -0.54
C ASN A 93 -7.35 5.54 -1.10
N GLN A 94 -6.96 5.02 -2.24
CA GLN A 94 -7.56 3.84 -2.88
C GLN A 94 -6.82 2.53 -2.56
N GLY A 95 -5.75 2.60 -1.77
CA GLY A 95 -4.95 1.43 -1.43
C GLY A 95 -3.95 1.03 -2.51
N ILE A 96 -3.72 1.87 -3.52
CA ILE A 96 -2.76 1.61 -4.58
C ILE A 96 -1.38 2.11 -4.13
N THR A 97 -0.42 1.19 -4.04
CA THR A 97 0.95 1.49 -3.60
C THR A 97 1.99 1.42 -4.71
N THR A 98 1.63 0.87 -5.86
CA THR A 98 2.50 0.79 -7.04
C THR A 98 1.66 1.06 -8.27
N ILE A 99 2.14 1.93 -9.14
CA ILE A 99 1.43 2.28 -10.36
C ILE A 99 2.42 2.43 -11.54
N TYR A 100 1.97 1.98 -12.71
CA TYR A 100 2.68 2.17 -13.98
C TYR A 100 1.92 3.18 -14.80
N HIS A 101 2.45 4.40 -14.87
CA HIS A 101 1.84 5.46 -15.67
C HIS A 101 2.06 5.25 -17.16
N SER A 102 1.03 5.52 -17.93
CA SER A 102 1.10 5.56 -19.38
C SER A 102 1.05 7.03 -19.83
N ILE A 103 2.04 7.43 -20.62
CA ILE A 103 2.15 8.79 -21.11
C ILE A 103 2.17 8.75 -22.63
N SER A 104 1.29 9.51 -23.26
CA SER A 104 1.25 9.66 -24.70
C SER A 104 2.25 10.75 -25.14
N LEU A 105 3.06 10.41 -26.12
CA LEU A 105 4.01 11.35 -26.72
C LEU A 105 3.51 11.72 -28.12
N TYR A 106 3.19 12.97 -28.30
CA TYR A 106 2.68 13.50 -29.57
C TYR A 106 3.74 14.32 -30.29
#